data_893f46f5e9cfe89d9022cd6f593a858a
#
_entry.id   893f46f5e9cfe89d9022cd6f593a858a
#
_cell.length_a   1.000
_cell.length_b   1.000
_cell.length_c   1.000
_cell.angle_alpha   90.00
_cell.angle_beta   90.00
_cell.angle_gamma   90.00
#
_symmetry.space_group_name_H-M   'P 1'
#
loop_
_entity.id
_entity.type
_entity.pdbx_description
1 polymer ?
#
loop_
_entity_poly.entity_id
_entity_poly.type
_entity_poly.pdbx_seq_one_letter_code
_entity_poly.pdbx_strand_id
1 'polypeptide(L)'
;MPAKVETAKASRPPARRIESHVRVRYRAPFALRCGALLIDYILLALILTFSTIIARLMGGGARMAGGTAEKIGIVFALAAAVLDLGVLAGLTGKTIGKWTTGLRLERTDGRLPGIGHALLRHFFGYPVSFFLFGIGFLIAIVNPTGRALHDLISGTVVIREYAPSSVARRLRPQL
;
A
#
# COMPACT_ATOMS: atom_id res chain seq x y z
N MET A 1 39.13 -47.45 -25.63
CA MET A 1 37.76 -47.00 -25.39
C MET A 1 37.85 -45.85 -24.39
N PRO A 2 37.56 -44.58 -24.73
CA PRO A 2 37.56 -43.49 -23.79
C PRO A 2 36.17 -43.39 -23.14
N ALA A 3 36.14 -43.35 -21.80
CA ALA A 3 34.95 -43.17 -21.02
C ALA A 3 34.32 -41.77 -21.23
N LYS A 4 33.08 -41.74 -21.60
CA LYS A 4 32.27 -40.54 -21.77
C LYS A 4 31.96 -39.98 -20.38
N VAL A 5 32.60 -38.87 -20.02
CA VAL A 5 32.25 -38.09 -18.81
C VAL A 5 30.95 -37.38 -19.09
N GLU A 6 29.85 -37.90 -18.53
CA GLU A 6 28.56 -37.30 -18.56
C GLU A 6 28.51 -36.16 -17.53
N THR A 7 28.68 -34.91 -18.01
CA THR A 7 28.57 -33.71 -17.20
C THR A 7 27.10 -33.56 -16.76
N ALA A 8 26.82 -33.94 -15.53
CA ALA A 8 25.54 -33.69 -14.90
C ALA A 8 25.23 -32.19 -14.93
N LYS A 9 24.31 -31.82 -15.81
CA LYS A 9 23.79 -30.45 -15.96
C LYS A 9 23.07 -30.08 -14.66
N ALA A 10 23.75 -29.42 -13.75
CA ALA A 10 23.16 -28.91 -12.51
C ALA A 10 21.93 -28.07 -12.87
N SER A 11 20.75 -28.60 -12.61
CA SER A 11 19.50 -27.93 -12.84
C SER A 11 19.42 -26.71 -11.89
N ARG A 12 19.60 -25.50 -12.41
CA ARG A 12 19.34 -24.27 -11.66
C ARG A 12 17.90 -24.32 -11.18
N PRO A 13 17.63 -24.16 -9.87
CA PRO A 13 16.26 -24.11 -9.40
C PRO A 13 15.54 -22.96 -10.10
N PRO A 14 14.29 -23.17 -10.54
CA PRO A 14 13.59 -22.18 -11.33
C PRO A 14 13.48 -20.86 -10.54
N ALA A 15 13.90 -19.77 -11.14
CA ALA A 15 13.93 -18.41 -10.56
C ALA A 15 12.60 -18.03 -9.90
N ARG A 16 11.48 -18.55 -10.39
CA ARG A 16 10.13 -18.39 -9.83
C ARG A 16 9.99 -18.90 -8.39
N ARG A 17 10.70 -19.97 -8.00
CA ARG A 17 10.64 -20.55 -6.65
C ARG A 17 11.41 -19.67 -5.64
N ILE A 18 12.50 -19.06 -6.08
CA ILE A 18 13.30 -18.13 -5.27
C ILE A 18 12.51 -16.84 -5.02
N GLU A 19 11.85 -16.29 -6.06
CA GLU A 19 11.02 -15.10 -5.94
C GLU A 19 9.84 -15.29 -4.98
N SER A 20 9.17 -16.45 -5.00
CA SER A 20 8.05 -16.72 -4.10
C SER A 20 8.49 -16.77 -2.63
N HIS A 21 9.64 -17.36 -2.33
CA HIS A 21 10.19 -17.40 -0.97
C HIS A 21 10.71 -16.05 -0.48
N VAL A 22 11.29 -15.25 -1.36
CA VAL A 22 11.72 -13.88 -1.06
C VAL A 22 10.52 -13.00 -0.77
N ARG A 23 9.46 -13.08 -1.57
CA ARG A 23 8.23 -12.29 -1.35
C ARG A 23 7.52 -12.60 -0.04
N VAL A 24 7.48 -13.85 0.40
CA VAL A 24 6.89 -14.24 1.69
C VAL A 24 7.67 -13.67 2.87
N ARG A 25 8.98 -13.55 2.78
CA ARG A 25 9.85 -13.04 3.83
C ARG A 25 9.78 -11.52 4.03
N TYR A 26 9.35 -10.76 3.03
CA TYR A 26 9.33 -9.29 3.04
C TYR A 26 7.92 -8.70 3.16
N ARG A 27 6.98 -9.45 3.66
CA ARG A 27 5.65 -8.92 3.96
C ARG A 27 5.75 -7.79 4.96
N ALA A 28 4.98 -6.73 4.68
CA ALA A 28 4.90 -5.61 5.58
C ALA A 28 4.30 -6.05 6.92
N PRO A 29 4.97 -5.80 8.07
CA PRO A 29 4.39 -6.01 9.38
C PRO A 29 3.08 -5.24 9.51
N PHE A 30 2.10 -5.84 10.21
CA PHE A 30 0.77 -5.22 10.40
C PHE A 30 0.87 -3.81 11.00
N ALA A 31 1.70 -3.62 12.03
CA ALA A 31 1.91 -2.32 12.67
C ALA A 31 2.38 -1.23 11.70
N LEU A 32 3.30 -1.55 10.77
CA LEU A 32 3.75 -0.58 9.77
C LEU A 32 2.65 -0.22 8.76
N ARG A 33 1.75 -1.15 8.45
CA ARG A 33 0.58 -0.88 7.59
C ARG A 33 -0.40 0.05 8.27
N CYS A 34 -0.66 -0.17 9.58
CA CYS A 34 -1.48 0.73 10.40
C CYS A 34 -0.84 2.12 10.49
N GLY A 35 0.47 2.20 10.71
CA GLY A 35 1.20 3.47 10.74
C GLY A 35 1.12 4.23 9.42
N ALA A 36 1.32 3.55 8.29
CA ALA A 36 1.17 4.16 6.97
C ALA A 36 -0.24 4.71 6.74
N LEU A 37 -1.25 3.91 7.07
CA LEU A 37 -2.65 4.31 6.96
C LEU A 37 -2.96 5.52 7.85
N LEU A 38 -2.47 5.53 9.09
CA LEU A 38 -2.65 6.63 10.02
C LEU A 38 -2.06 7.93 9.46
N ILE A 39 -0.85 7.87 8.89
CA ILE A 39 -0.19 9.03 8.26
C ILE A 39 -1.05 9.56 7.09
N ASP A 40 -1.52 8.68 6.20
CA ASP A 40 -2.37 9.08 5.07
C ASP A 40 -3.65 9.77 5.56
N TYR A 41 -4.34 9.22 6.56
CA TYR A 41 -5.58 9.81 7.08
C TYR A 41 -5.36 11.10 7.89
N ILE A 42 -4.26 11.21 8.65
CA ILE A 42 -3.89 12.46 9.31
C ILE A 42 -3.63 13.55 8.27
N LEU A 43 -2.91 13.24 7.19
CA LEU A 43 -2.66 14.18 6.11
C LEU A 43 -3.97 14.68 5.48
N LEU A 44 -4.89 13.75 5.18
CA LEU A 44 -6.20 14.11 4.63
C LEU A 44 -7.04 14.96 5.60
N ALA A 45 -7.01 14.65 6.89
CA ALA A 45 -7.68 15.45 7.92
C ALA A 45 -7.09 16.85 8.02
N LEU A 46 -5.77 16.99 7.93
CA LEU A 46 -5.09 18.28 7.90
C LEU A 46 -5.50 19.08 6.64
N ILE A 47 -5.52 18.46 5.47
CA ILE A 47 -5.95 19.10 4.22
C ILE A 47 -7.40 19.59 4.35
N LEU A 48 -8.29 18.77 4.86
CA LEU A 48 -9.70 19.13 5.09
C LEU A 48 -9.81 20.32 6.05
N THR A 49 -9.11 20.28 7.17
CA THR A 49 -9.14 21.34 8.18
C THR A 49 -8.58 22.63 7.63
N PHE A 50 -7.40 22.59 7.00
CA PHE A 50 -6.73 23.76 6.45
C PHE A 50 -7.55 24.40 5.32
N SER A 51 -8.04 23.60 4.37
CA SER A 51 -8.85 24.12 3.26
C SER A 51 -10.16 24.75 3.76
N THR A 52 -10.78 24.17 4.78
CA THR A 52 -11.99 24.76 5.39
C THR A 52 -11.68 26.08 6.10
N ILE A 53 -10.58 26.17 6.85
CA ILE A 53 -10.15 27.41 7.51
C ILE A 53 -9.86 28.50 6.47
N ILE A 54 -9.11 28.19 5.43
CA ILE A 54 -8.79 29.15 4.36
C ILE A 54 -10.08 29.64 3.67
N ALA A 55 -10.99 28.72 3.34
CA ALA A 55 -12.25 29.08 2.72
C ALA A 55 -13.10 30.00 3.60
N ARG A 56 -13.10 29.79 4.93
CA ARG A 56 -13.78 30.69 5.89
C ARG A 56 -13.13 32.06 5.97
N LEU A 57 -11.81 32.14 5.99
CA LEU A 57 -11.07 33.40 6.04
C LEU A 57 -11.26 34.23 4.78
N MET A 58 -11.24 33.60 3.61
CA MET A 58 -11.41 34.29 2.33
C MET A 58 -12.87 34.66 2.01
N GLY A 59 -13.84 33.92 2.58
CA GLY A 59 -15.26 34.14 2.37
C GLY A 59 -15.91 35.25 3.21
N GLY A 60 -15.13 36.08 3.94
CA GLY A 60 -15.63 37.29 4.64
C GLY A 60 -16.34 37.01 5.97
N GLY A 61 -15.96 36.02 6.74
CA GLY A 61 -16.37 35.84 8.14
C GLY A 61 -17.57 34.93 8.36
N ALA A 62 -18.04 34.88 9.61
CA ALA A 62 -19.01 33.92 10.16
C ALA A 62 -20.39 33.83 9.46
N ARG A 63 -20.74 34.76 8.56
CA ARG A 63 -21.99 34.72 7.81
C ARG A 63 -22.00 33.73 6.65
N MET A 64 -20.86 33.26 6.19
CA MET A 64 -20.73 32.15 5.24
C MET A 64 -20.56 30.81 5.97
N ALA A 65 -20.82 30.79 7.28
CA ALA A 65 -20.78 29.59 8.08
C ALA A 65 -21.89 28.63 7.62
N GLY A 66 -21.53 27.45 7.24
CA GLY A 66 -22.41 26.30 7.11
C GLY A 66 -22.51 25.68 5.72
N GLY A 67 -22.12 26.30 4.64
CA GLY A 67 -22.36 25.66 3.37
C GLY A 67 -21.17 25.61 2.42
N THR A 68 -20.66 26.77 2.03
CA THR A 68 -19.72 26.88 0.90
C THR A 68 -18.29 26.53 1.32
N ALA A 69 -17.81 27.05 2.45
CA ALA A 69 -16.45 26.81 2.92
C ALA A 69 -16.21 25.32 3.24
N GLU A 70 -17.19 24.67 3.88
CA GLU A 70 -17.11 23.24 4.18
C GLU A 70 -17.16 22.39 2.90
N LYS A 71 -18.02 22.74 1.95
CA LYS A 71 -18.08 22.05 0.65
C LYS A 71 -16.75 22.16 -0.10
N ILE A 72 -16.14 23.34 -0.12
CA ILE A 72 -14.83 23.56 -0.74
C ILE A 72 -13.78 22.68 -0.04
N GLY A 73 -13.73 22.68 1.31
CA GLY A 73 -12.81 21.85 2.08
C GLY A 73 -12.98 20.36 1.78
N ILE A 74 -14.22 19.87 1.73
CA ILE A 74 -14.53 18.49 1.38
C ILE A 74 -14.05 18.14 -0.05
N VAL A 75 -14.31 19.02 -1.02
CA VAL A 75 -13.87 18.81 -2.41
C VAL A 75 -12.36 18.72 -2.50
N PHE A 76 -11.62 19.60 -1.82
CA PHE A 76 -10.16 19.55 -1.79
C PHE A 76 -9.65 18.27 -1.10
N ALA A 77 -10.23 17.90 0.02
CA ALA A 77 -9.84 16.67 0.72
C ALA A 77 -10.14 15.41 -0.13
N LEU A 78 -11.29 15.38 -0.81
CA LEU A 78 -11.65 14.28 -1.70
C LEU A 78 -10.70 14.21 -2.92
N ALA A 79 -10.38 15.35 -3.52
CA ALA A 79 -9.41 15.42 -4.61
C ALA A 79 -8.03 14.91 -4.16
N ALA A 80 -7.55 15.35 -2.98
CA ALA A 80 -6.30 14.89 -2.41
C ALA A 80 -6.33 13.37 -2.11
N ALA A 81 -7.46 12.84 -1.61
CA ALA A 81 -7.62 11.41 -1.37
C ALA A 81 -7.56 10.61 -2.69
N VAL A 82 -8.22 11.07 -3.74
CA VAL A 82 -8.17 10.42 -5.06
C VAL A 82 -6.76 10.46 -5.63
N LEU A 83 -6.06 11.59 -5.49
CA LEU A 83 -4.69 11.73 -5.96
C LEU A 83 -3.70 10.83 -5.19
N ASP A 84 -3.72 10.84 -3.87
CA ASP A 84 -2.78 10.08 -3.05
C ASP A 84 -3.13 8.57 -3.03
N LEU A 85 -4.37 8.25 -2.63
CA LEU A 85 -4.79 6.87 -2.43
C LEU A 85 -5.13 6.14 -3.74
N GLY A 86 -5.50 6.88 -4.79
CA GLY A 86 -5.84 6.33 -6.10
C GLY A 86 -4.71 6.44 -7.11
N VAL A 87 -4.41 7.68 -7.53
CA VAL A 87 -3.47 7.92 -8.64
C VAL A 87 -2.03 7.59 -8.22
N LEU A 88 -1.55 8.18 -7.15
CA LEU A 88 -0.17 7.98 -6.69
C LEU A 88 0.06 6.53 -6.29
N ALA A 89 -0.84 5.94 -5.51
CA ALA A 89 -0.78 4.54 -5.14
C ALA A 89 -0.89 3.60 -6.36
N GLY A 90 -1.70 3.95 -7.34
CA GLY A 90 -1.87 3.15 -8.56
C GLY A 90 -0.66 3.16 -9.47
N LEU A 91 -0.03 4.32 -9.66
CA LEU A 91 1.10 4.52 -10.57
C LEU A 91 2.44 4.12 -9.96
N THR A 92 2.64 4.37 -8.67
CA THR A 92 3.93 4.14 -7.99
C THR A 92 3.92 2.96 -7.04
N GLY A 93 2.74 2.46 -6.68
CA GLY A 93 2.55 1.50 -5.62
C GLY A 93 2.67 2.10 -4.21
N LYS A 94 2.73 3.43 -4.07
CA LYS A 94 2.98 4.10 -2.79
C LYS A 94 1.97 5.22 -2.57
N THR A 95 1.44 5.32 -1.35
CA THR A 95 0.85 6.54 -0.82
C THR A 95 1.92 7.32 -0.07
N ILE A 96 1.64 8.54 0.35
CA ILE A 96 2.57 9.32 1.18
C ILE A 96 2.92 8.56 2.46
N GLY A 97 1.92 7.99 3.16
CA GLY A 97 2.15 7.18 4.35
C GLY A 97 2.92 5.88 4.09
N LYS A 98 2.73 5.24 2.94
CA LYS A 98 3.53 4.06 2.57
C LYS A 98 4.96 4.44 2.20
N TRP A 99 5.14 5.58 1.55
CA TRP A 99 6.46 6.09 1.22
C TRP A 99 7.30 6.37 2.47
N THR A 100 6.71 7.04 3.47
CA THR A 100 7.38 7.34 4.74
C THR A 100 7.70 6.10 5.58
N THR A 101 6.89 5.05 5.46
CA THR A 101 7.08 3.78 6.20
C THR A 101 7.89 2.73 5.42
N GLY A 102 8.38 3.05 4.22
CA GLY A 102 9.13 2.11 3.36
C GLY A 102 8.28 0.94 2.86
N LEU A 103 6.98 1.15 2.69
CA LEU A 103 6.04 0.16 2.18
C LEU A 103 5.69 0.41 0.72
N ARG A 104 5.34 -0.67 0.03
CA ARG A 104 4.88 -0.63 -1.35
C ARG A 104 3.69 -1.55 -1.55
N LEU A 105 2.75 -1.08 -2.35
CA LEU A 105 1.60 -1.83 -2.83
C LEU A 105 1.93 -2.45 -4.17
N GLU A 106 1.70 -3.75 -4.32
CA GLU A 106 1.85 -4.48 -5.57
C GLU A 106 0.61 -5.34 -5.81
N ARG A 107 0.42 -5.74 -7.05
CA ARG A 107 -0.51 -6.83 -7.37
C ARG A 107 0.10 -8.17 -6.98
N THR A 108 -0.73 -9.18 -6.87
CA THR A 108 -0.28 -10.56 -6.57
C THR A 108 0.64 -11.13 -7.64
N ASP A 109 0.61 -10.60 -8.85
CA ASP A 109 1.51 -10.94 -9.96
C ASP A 109 2.85 -10.17 -9.94
N GLY A 110 3.04 -9.26 -8.97
CA GLY A 110 4.24 -8.45 -8.81
C GLY A 110 4.30 -7.18 -9.63
N ARG A 111 3.25 -6.85 -10.36
CA ARG A 111 3.14 -5.60 -11.11
C ARG A 111 2.64 -4.47 -10.23
N LEU A 112 2.76 -3.23 -10.72
CA LEU A 112 2.11 -2.08 -10.09
C LEU A 112 0.61 -2.29 -10.03
N PRO A 113 -0.06 -1.82 -8.95
CA PRO A 113 -1.49 -2.10 -8.77
C PRO A 113 -2.36 -1.52 -9.87
N GLY A 114 -1.97 -0.37 -10.45
CA GLY A 114 -2.82 0.42 -11.31
C GLY A 114 -3.88 1.20 -10.53
N ILE A 115 -4.37 2.29 -11.13
CA ILE A 115 -5.31 3.22 -10.47
C ILE A 115 -6.59 2.50 -10.03
N GLY A 116 -7.15 1.63 -10.89
CA GLY A 116 -8.40 0.92 -10.58
C GLY A 116 -8.30 0.03 -9.34
N HIS A 117 -7.23 -0.74 -9.18
CA HIS A 117 -7.01 -1.60 -8.01
C HIS A 117 -6.73 -0.78 -6.75
N ALA A 118 -6.04 0.36 -6.88
CA ALA A 118 -5.79 1.26 -5.76
C ALA A 118 -7.09 1.93 -5.28
N LEU A 119 -7.92 2.43 -6.19
CA LEU A 119 -9.23 2.99 -5.88
C LEU A 119 -10.17 1.95 -5.27
N LEU A 120 -10.29 0.76 -5.88
CA LEU A 120 -11.10 -0.33 -5.36
C LEU A 120 -10.71 -0.69 -3.92
N ARG A 121 -9.41 -0.72 -3.64
CA ARG A 121 -8.89 -1.00 -2.31
C ARG A 121 -9.32 0.05 -1.28
N HIS A 122 -9.14 1.34 -1.60
CA HIS A 122 -9.34 2.42 -0.65
C HIS A 122 -10.81 2.83 -0.53
N PHE A 123 -11.53 2.90 -1.64
CA PHE A 123 -12.93 3.40 -1.66
C PHE A 123 -13.97 2.31 -1.42
N PHE A 124 -13.65 1.04 -1.68
CA PHE A 124 -14.54 -0.08 -1.41
C PHE A 124 -13.96 -1.03 -0.35
N GLY A 125 -12.72 -1.43 -0.48
CA GLY A 125 -12.13 -2.42 0.40
C GLY A 125 -12.00 -1.95 1.85
N TYR A 126 -11.62 -0.69 2.09
CA TYR A 126 -11.50 -0.15 3.44
C TYR A 126 -12.88 0.08 4.10
N PRO A 127 -13.88 0.72 3.45
CA PRO A 127 -15.22 0.77 4.02
C PRO A 127 -15.78 -0.59 4.38
N VAL A 128 -15.69 -1.58 3.48
CA VAL A 128 -16.15 -2.94 3.78
C VAL A 128 -15.43 -3.52 5.00
N SER A 129 -14.08 -3.35 5.07
CA SER A 129 -13.31 -3.82 6.23
C SER A 129 -13.69 -3.12 7.53
N PHE A 130 -14.08 -1.85 7.46
CA PHE A 130 -14.55 -1.05 8.59
C PHE A 130 -15.94 -1.47 9.03
N PHE A 131 -16.91 -1.61 8.10
CA PHE A 131 -18.27 -2.06 8.40
C PHE A 131 -18.32 -3.45 9.01
N LEU A 132 -17.33 -4.28 8.78
CA LEU A 132 -17.12 -5.56 9.47
C LEU A 132 -16.42 -5.38 10.83
N PHE A 133 -16.66 -4.27 11.52
CA PHE A 133 -16.07 -3.94 12.83
C PHE A 133 -14.52 -4.04 12.86
N GLY A 134 -13.88 -3.76 11.74
CA GLY A 134 -12.42 -3.83 11.63
C GLY A 134 -11.85 -5.25 11.46
N ILE A 135 -12.67 -6.29 11.53
CA ILE A 135 -12.22 -7.69 11.33
C ILE A 135 -11.50 -7.84 9.97
N GLY A 136 -11.96 -7.10 8.95
CA GLY A 136 -11.32 -7.10 7.64
C GLY A 136 -9.82 -6.72 7.66
N PHE A 137 -9.39 -5.87 8.60
CA PHE A 137 -7.98 -5.56 8.82
C PHE A 137 -7.25 -6.67 9.56
N LEU A 138 -7.89 -7.26 10.58
CA LEU A 138 -7.32 -8.33 11.42
C LEU A 138 -7.05 -9.61 10.62
N ILE A 139 -7.77 -9.85 9.54
CA ILE A 139 -7.52 -10.96 8.61
C ILE A 139 -6.04 -10.98 8.17
N ALA A 140 -5.39 -9.83 8.03
CA ALA A 140 -3.97 -9.77 7.68
C ALA A 140 -3.04 -10.44 8.69
N ILE A 141 -3.46 -10.57 9.95
CA ILE A 141 -2.67 -11.19 11.02
C ILE A 141 -2.75 -12.71 10.91
N VAL A 142 -3.97 -13.25 10.72
CA VAL A 142 -4.23 -14.70 10.70
C VAL A 142 -4.03 -15.32 9.31
N ASN A 143 -4.13 -14.51 8.26
CA ASN A 143 -3.97 -15.00 6.89
C ASN A 143 -2.51 -15.40 6.60
N PRO A 144 -2.22 -16.65 6.20
CA PRO A 144 -0.87 -17.10 5.84
C PRO A 144 -0.24 -16.23 4.74
N THR A 145 -1.06 -15.63 3.88
CA THR A 145 -0.59 -14.69 2.85
C THR A 145 -0.37 -13.28 3.38
N GLY A 146 -0.72 -12.96 4.65
CA GLY A 146 -0.61 -11.64 5.26
C GLY A 146 -1.45 -10.56 4.55
N ARG A 147 -2.50 -10.96 3.84
CA ARG A 147 -3.40 -10.06 3.11
C ARG A 147 -4.63 -9.80 3.96
N ALA A 148 -4.99 -8.54 4.11
CA ALA A 148 -6.25 -8.12 4.71
C ALA A 148 -7.41 -8.30 3.71
N LEU A 149 -8.65 -8.13 4.17
CA LEU A 149 -9.83 -8.27 3.32
C LEU A 149 -9.78 -7.33 2.11
N HIS A 150 -9.44 -6.06 2.32
CA HIS A 150 -9.29 -5.07 1.25
C HIS A 150 -8.16 -5.42 0.26
N ASP A 151 -7.11 -6.12 0.73
CA ASP A 151 -6.05 -6.65 -0.15
C ASP A 151 -6.56 -7.80 -1.02
N LEU A 152 -7.45 -8.64 -0.45
CA LEU A 152 -8.06 -9.76 -1.16
C LEU A 152 -9.02 -9.27 -2.23
N ILE A 153 -9.91 -8.32 -1.89
CA ILE A 153 -10.88 -7.73 -2.80
C ILE A 153 -10.19 -7.04 -3.98
N SER A 154 -9.12 -6.29 -3.71
CA SER A 154 -8.39 -5.54 -4.73
C SER A 154 -7.30 -6.33 -5.46
N GLY A 155 -7.07 -7.61 -5.13
CA GLY A 155 -6.02 -8.42 -5.75
C GLY A 155 -4.60 -7.90 -5.50
N THR A 156 -4.38 -7.21 -4.37
CA THR A 156 -3.12 -6.54 -4.04
C THR A 156 -2.42 -7.16 -2.82
N VAL A 157 -1.19 -6.77 -2.59
CA VAL A 157 -0.39 -7.14 -1.43
C VAL A 157 0.52 -5.98 -1.04
N VAL A 158 0.70 -5.76 0.27
CA VAL A 158 1.64 -4.76 0.76
C VAL A 158 2.95 -5.44 1.13
N ILE A 159 4.04 -4.98 0.54
CA ILE A 159 5.39 -5.47 0.80
C ILE A 159 6.23 -4.38 1.45
N ARG A 160 7.32 -4.78 2.11
CA ARG A 160 8.34 -3.86 2.60
C ARG A 160 9.41 -3.70 1.51
N GLU A 161 9.73 -2.46 1.15
CA GLU A 161 10.69 -2.16 0.08
C GLU A 161 12.13 -2.47 0.48
N TYR A 162 12.46 -2.30 1.77
CA TYR A 162 13.79 -2.55 2.30
C TYR A 162 13.84 -3.91 2.99
N ALA A 163 14.66 -4.81 2.43
CA ALA A 163 15.05 -6.02 3.12
C ALA A 163 15.87 -5.66 4.37
N PRO A 164 15.65 -6.31 5.53
CA PRO A 164 16.60 -6.22 6.63
C PRO A 164 18.00 -6.52 6.14
N SER A 165 19.01 -5.75 6.59
CA SER A 165 20.42 -5.89 6.17
C SER A 165 20.98 -7.32 6.30
N SER A 166 20.47 -8.09 7.27
CA SER A 166 20.78 -9.51 7.46
C SER A 166 20.36 -10.39 6.28
N VAL A 167 19.29 -10.02 5.56
CA VAL A 167 18.81 -10.79 4.42
C VAL A 167 19.47 -10.33 3.14
N ALA A 168 19.71 -9.04 2.98
CA ALA A 168 20.50 -8.50 1.87
C ALA A 168 21.93 -9.08 1.86
N ARG A 169 22.52 -9.31 3.04
CA ARG A 169 23.84 -9.95 3.18
C ARG A 169 23.84 -11.42 2.76
N ARG A 170 22.73 -12.17 2.99
CA ARG A 170 22.62 -13.58 2.58
C ARG A 170 22.35 -13.77 1.08
N LEU A 171 21.85 -12.74 0.42
CA LEU A 171 21.50 -12.79 -1.02
C LEU A 171 22.61 -12.25 -1.92
N ARG A 172 23.71 -11.69 -1.37
CA ARG A 172 24.90 -11.39 -2.17
C ARG A 172 25.54 -12.71 -2.60
N PRO A 173 25.65 -12.99 -3.92
CA PRO A 173 26.51 -14.07 -4.37
C PRO A 173 27.91 -13.81 -3.82
N GLN A 174 28.51 -14.80 -3.22
CA GLN A 174 29.94 -14.75 -2.92
C GLN A 174 30.66 -14.73 -4.27
N LEU A 175 31.06 -13.54 -4.69
CA LEU A 175 32.02 -13.34 -5.80
C LEU A 175 33.40 -13.64 -5.31
#